data_307485e9bbac63ba7f1143ca4929be9e
#
_entry.id   307485e9bbac63ba7f1143ca4929be9e
#
_cell.length_a   1.000
_cell.length_b   1.000
_cell.length_c   1.000
_cell.angle_alpha   90.00
_cell.angle_beta   90.00
_cell.angle_gamma   90.00
#
_symmetry.space_group_name_H-M   'P 1'
#
loop_
_entity.id
_entity.type
_entity.pdbx_description
1 polymer ?
#
loop_
_entity_poly.entity_id
_entity_poly.type
_entity_poly.pdbx_seq_one_letter_code
_entity_poly.pdbx_strand_id
1 'polypeptide(L)'
;MLDSYLSTAGVVLPFLLKGFWETLKISFVAIIAGSLLGFVIGVIRSYRIRGVHQLLGLYIHILRGTPFLVQLYIFYFVLPSSGIEMLHWDSATAAFVSLSVYTSCYVAEIVMGAIQAVPRGQTEGAMTLGLKPLQILWLVILPQAMRLIVQPMSGVYVMLIKSTAILSVVGITELTRQGEVFIITFPAKSLFIYGMIAAIYFIYCYPLLRLANWLEKRLTGGLQGASLH
;
A
#
# COMPACT_ATOMS: atom_id res chain seq x y z
N MET A 1 18.27 -23.81 28.58
CA MET A 1 17.34 -22.70 28.21
C MET A 1 17.43 -22.37 26.72
N LEU A 2 18.64 -22.15 26.19
CA LEU A 2 18.87 -21.86 24.74
C LEU A 2 18.33 -22.97 23.84
N ASP A 3 18.63 -24.23 24.16
CA ASP A 3 18.15 -25.40 23.39
C ASP A 3 16.63 -25.48 23.27
N SER A 4 15.91 -25.05 24.32
CA SER A 4 14.44 -24.99 24.32
C SER A 4 13.89 -23.90 23.37
N TYR A 5 14.57 -22.78 23.18
CA TYR A 5 14.19 -21.77 22.20
C TYR A 5 14.53 -22.18 20.78
N LEU A 6 15.70 -22.81 20.57
CA LEU A 6 16.12 -23.35 19.26
C LEU A 6 15.16 -24.44 18.76
N SER A 7 14.78 -25.37 19.62
CA SER A 7 13.80 -26.40 19.27
C SER A 7 12.44 -25.80 18.92
N THR A 8 11.99 -24.77 19.66
CA THR A 8 10.73 -24.06 19.34
C THR A 8 10.86 -23.32 18.00
N ALA A 9 11.96 -22.64 17.74
CA ALA A 9 12.21 -21.99 16.45
C ALA A 9 12.13 -22.98 15.29
N GLY A 10 12.76 -24.16 15.45
CA GLY A 10 12.72 -25.22 14.43
C GLY A 10 11.32 -25.72 14.10
N VAL A 11 10.42 -25.76 15.09
CA VAL A 11 9.02 -26.16 14.91
C VAL A 11 8.19 -25.02 14.31
N VAL A 12 8.35 -23.79 14.81
CA VAL A 12 7.48 -22.65 14.48
C VAL A 12 7.85 -22.01 13.15
N LEU A 13 9.16 -21.89 12.82
CA LEU A 13 9.65 -21.16 11.66
C LEU A 13 9.07 -21.64 10.31
N PRO A 14 8.95 -22.95 10.02
CA PRO A 14 8.36 -23.40 8.76
C PRO A 14 6.93 -22.92 8.56
N PHE A 15 6.14 -22.83 9.65
CA PHE A 15 4.77 -22.36 9.60
C PHE A 15 4.72 -20.83 9.46
N LEU A 16 5.58 -20.09 10.17
CA LEU A 16 5.69 -18.65 9.96
C LEU A 16 6.06 -18.32 8.51
N LEU A 17 6.93 -19.11 7.88
CA LEU A 17 7.29 -18.92 6.45
C LEU A 17 6.11 -19.20 5.51
N LYS A 18 5.23 -20.16 5.84
CA LYS A 18 3.96 -20.36 5.12
C LYS A 18 3.04 -19.15 5.25
N GLY A 19 2.85 -18.65 6.48
CA GLY A 19 2.07 -17.43 6.72
C GLY A 19 2.68 -16.20 6.04
N PHE A 20 4.02 -16.09 6.04
CA PHE A 20 4.73 -15.04 5.32
C PHE A 20 4.46 -15.09 3.81
N TRP A 21 4.40 -16.29 3.22
CA TRP A 21 4.05 -16.44 1.81
C TRP A 21 2.65 -15.93 1.49
N GLU A 22 1.66 -16.18 2.38
CA GLU A 22 0.31 -15.59 2.25
C GLU A 22 0.34 -14.07 2.38
N THR A 23 1.05 -13.52 3.38
CA THR A 23 1.28 -12.08 3.53
C THR A 23 1.85 -11.47 2.26
N LEU A 24 2.89 -12.11 1.68
CA LEU A 24 3.56 -11.65 0.48
C LEU A 24 2.61 -11.64 -0.74
N LYS A 25 1.89 -12.71 -0.99
CA LYS A 25 0.93 -12.80 -2.10
C LYS A 25 -0.14 -11.72 -2.02
N ILE A 26 -0.80 -11.62 -0.86
CA ILE A 26 -1.90 -10.66 -0.67
C ILE A 26 -1.39 -9.23 -0.77
N SER A 27 -0.29 -8.90 -0.10
CA SER A 27 0.26 -7.55 -0.14
C SER A 27 0.74 -7.16 -1.54
N PHE A 28 1.40 -8.06 -2.26
CA PHE A 28 1.90 -7.80 -3.61
C PHE A 28 0.77 -7.50 -4.59
N VAL A 29 -0.28 -8.33 -4.60
CA VAL A 29 -1.43 -8.13 -5.49
C VAL A 29 -2.20 -6.86 -5.12
N ALA A 30 -2.41 -6.60 -3.81
CA ALA A 30 -3.10 -5.40 -3.34
C ALA A 30 -2.28 -4.11 -3.61
N ILE A 31 -0.94 -4.17 -3.53
CA ILE A 31 -0.06 -3.06 -3.92
C ILE A 31 -0.27 -2.72 -5.40
N ILE A 32 -0.24 -3.71 -6.27
CA ILE A 32 -0.38 -3.46 -7.72
C ILE A 32 -1.77 -2.88 -8.02
N ALA A 33 -2.84 -3.57 -7.60
CA ALA A 33 -4.20 -3.14 -7.90
C ALA A 33 -4.54 -1.79 -7.26
N GLY A 34 -4.19 -1.59 -5.99
CA GLY A 34 -4.39 -0.33 -5.28
C GLY A 34 -3.57 0.82 -5.88
N SER A 35 -2.35 0.55 -6.34
CA SER A 35 -1.53 1.57 -7.01
C SER A 35 -2.09 1.96 -8.38
N LEU A 36 -2.52 1.00 -9.18
CA LEU A 36 -3.14 1.28 -10.47
C LEU A 36 -4.44 2.09 -10.30
N LEU A 37 -5.32 1.65 -9.40
CA LEU A 37 -6.57 2.36 -9.10
C LEU A 37 -6.29 3.77 -8.55
N GLY A 38 -5.40 3.88 -7.57
CA GLY A 38 -5.03 5.14 -6.96
C GLY A 38 -4.34 6.10 -7.94
N PHE A 39 -3.50 5.59 -8.85
CA PHE A 39 -2.89 6.39 -9.90
C PHE A 39 -3.94 7.01 -10.82
N VAL A 40 -4.90 6.21 -11.30
CA VAL A 40 -6.00 6.70 -12.15
C VAL A 40 -6.82 7.76 -11.41
N ILE A 41 -7.22 7.48 -10.16
CA ILE A 41 -7.98 8.42 -9.34
C ILE A 41 -7.18 9.73 -9.12
N GLY A 42 -5.91 9.65 -8.78
CA GLY A 42 -5.04 10.81 -8.53
C GLY A 42 -4.86 11.67 -9.76
N VAL A 43 -4.65 11.06 -10.93
CA VAL A 43 -4.59 11.76 -12.21
C VAL A 43 -5.90 12.46 -12.53
N ILE A 44 -7.04 11.77 -12.46
CA ILE A 44 -8.37 12.37 -12.74
C ILE A 44 -8.62 13.54 -11.80
N ARG A 45 -8.32 13.39 -10.51
CA ARG A 45 -8.53 14.41 -9.50
C ARG A 45 -7.63 15.63 -9.69
N SER A 46 -6.44 15.47 -10.28
CA SER A 46 -5.52 16.57 -10.56
C SER A 46 -6.06 17.59 -11.56
N TYR A 47 -6.97 17.18 -12.46
CA TYR A 47 -7.65 18.07 -13.41
C TYR A 47 -8.71 18.98 -12.77
N ARG A 48 -9.08 18.77 -11.51
CA ARG A 48 -10.05 19.57 -10.75
C ARG A 48 -11.41 19.76 -11.44
N ILE A 49 -11.86 18.76 -12.21
CA ILE A 49 -13.18 18.78 -12.85
C ILE A 49 -14.25 18.84 -11.76
N ARG A 50 -15.08 19.90 -11.80
CA ARG A 50 -16.13 20.15 -10.78
C ARG A 50 -17.07 18.94 -10.69
N GLY A 51 -17.46 18.54 -9.50
CA GLY A 51 -18.24 17.32 -9.24
C GLY A 51 -17.37 16.07 -9.13
N VAL A 52 -16.60 15.73 -10.14
CA VAL A 52 -15.70 14.56 -10.11
C VAL A 52 -14.64 14.71 -9.04
N HIS A 53 -14.00 15.87 -8.95
CA HIS A 53 -13.01 16.17 -7.91
C HIS A 53 -13.59 16.05 -6.50
N GLN A 54 -14.84 16.49 -6.30
CA GLN A 54 -15.54 16.44 -5.01
C GLN A 54 -15.90 14.99 -4.64
N LEU A 55 -16.45 14.21 -5.57
CA LEU A 55 -16.81 12.80 -5.36
C LEU A 55 -15.59 11.95 -5.03
N LEU A 56 -14.52 12.10 -5.81
CA LEU A 56 -13.27 11.38 -5.54
C LEU A 56 -12.61 11.88 -4.25
N GLY A 57 -12.76 13.15 -3.91
CA GLY A 57 -12.36 13.70 -2.61
C GLY A 57 -13.11 13.04 -1.46
N LEU A 58 -14.43 12.92 -1.56
CA LEU A 58 -15.26 12.24 -0.56
C LEU A 58 -14.86 10.79 -0.38
N TYR A 59 -14.66 10.04 -1.47
CA TYR A 59 -14.13 8.68 -1.45
C TYR A 59 -12.84 8.57 -0.63
N ILE A 60 -11.87 9.43 -0.93
CA ILE A 60 -10.59 9.44 -0.24
C ILE A 60 -10.75 9.79 1.24
N HIS A 61 -11.56 10.80 1.57
CA HIS A 61 -11.77 11.24 2.95
C HIS A 61 -12.48 10.18 3.80
N ILE A 62 -13.46 9.46 3.25
CA ILE A 62 -14.13 8.35 3.93
C ILE A 62 -13.13 7.24 4.25
N LEU A 63 -12.36 6.80 3.25
CA LEU A 63 -11.42 5.68 3.44
C LEU A 63 -10.24 6.04 4.36
N ARG A 64 -9.73 7.26 4.30
CA ARG A 64 -8.66 7.70 5.19
C ARG A 64 -9.15 8.09 6.58
N GLY A 65 -10.42 8.47 6.69
CA GLY A 65 -11.05 8.87 7.95
C GLY A 65 -11.62 7.72 8.77
N THR A 66 -11.63 6.49 8.24
CA THR A 66 -12.16 5.30 8.91
C THR A 66 -11.09 4.23 9.10
N PRO A 67 -11.13 3.46 10.22
CA PRO A 67 -10.19 2.37 10.44
C PRO A 67 -10.29 1.27 9.37
N PHE A 68 -9.15 0.77 8.90
CA PHE A 68 -9.12 -0.32 7.91
C PHE A 68 -9.91 -1.58 8.36
N LEU A 69 -9.84 -1.92 9.65
CA LEU A 69 -10.61 -3.04 10.20
C LEU A 69 -12.12 -2.89 9.96
N VAL A 70 -12.66 -1.69 10.14
CA VAL A 70 -14.09 -1.41 9.90
C VAL A 70 -14.42 -1.56 8.41
N GLN A 71 -13.56 -1.06 7.54
CA GLN A 71 -13.72 -1.23 6.10
C GLN A 71 -13.71 -2.71 5.70
N LEU A 72 -12.76 -3.50 6.23
CA LEU A 72 -12.70 -4.95 6.00
C LEU A 72 -14.00 -5.64 6.41
N TYR A 73 -14.56 -5.29 7.58
CA TYR A 73 -15.84 -5.84 8.02
C TYR A 73 -17.01 -5.47 7.11
N ILE A 74 -17.02 -4.25 6.57
CA ILE A 74 -18.03 -3.84 5.58
C ILE A 74 -17.92 -4.73 4.34
N PHE A 75 -16.71 -4.92 3.82
CA PHE A 75 -16.47 -5.73 2.62
C PHE A 75 -16.80 -7.22 2.83
N TYR A 76 -16.53 -7.76 4.00
CA TYR A 76 -16.67 -9.19 4.27
C TYR A 76 -18.03 -9.60 4.86
N PHE A 77 -18.64 -8.78 5.72
CA PHE A 77 -19.90 -9.10 6.36
C PHE A 77 -21.09 -8.33 5.85
N VAL A 78 -20.94 -7.02 5.62
CA VAL A 78 -22.07 -6.14 5.28
C VAL A 78 -22.44 -6.23 3.80
N LEU A 79 -21.48 -6.16 2.88
CA LEU A 79 -21.76 -6.23 1.45
C LEU A 79 -22.41 -7.56 1.03
N PRO A 80 -21.94 -8.74 1.50
CA PRO A 80 -22.64 -10.00 1.22
C PRO A 80 -24.08 -10.06 1.73
N SER A 81 -24.39 -9.41 2.85
CA SER A 81 -25.75 -9.38 3.41
C SER A 81 -26.74 -8.49 2.63
N SER A 82 -26.25 -7.74 1.64
CA SER A 82 -27.09 -6.87 0.78
C SER A 82 -28.04 -7.62 -0.16
N GLY A 83 -27.87 -8.94 -0.31
CA GLY A 83 -28.65 -9.76 -1.23
C GLY A 83 -28.20 -9.68 -2.70
N ILE A 84 -27.11 -8.95 -2.98
CA ILE A 84 -26.52 -8.86 -4.32
C ILE A 84 -25.51 -9.99 -4.47
N GLU A 85 -25.80 -10.98 -5.30
CA GLU A 85 -25.00 -12.20 -5.48
C GLU A 85 -23.52 -11.91 -5.81
N MET A 86 -23.29 -10.88 -6.64
CA MET A 86 -21.94 -10.45 -7.05
C MET A 86 -21.08 -9.91 -5.88
N LEU A 87 -21.67 -9.57 -4.73
CA LEU A 87 -21.00 -9.08 -3.53
C LEU A 87 -20.79 -10.18 -2.48
N HIS A 88 -21.15 -11.42 -2.76
CA HIS A 88 -20.84 -12.58 -1.92
C HIS A 88 -19.37 -13.00 -2.12
N TRP A 89 -18.49 -12.35 -1.39
CA TRP A 89 -17.05 -12.58 -1.49
C TRP A 89 -16.56 -13.53 -0.40
N ASP A 90 -15.66 -14.42 -0.78
CA ASP A 90 -14.88 -15.19 0.18
C ASP A 90 -13.86 -14.31 0.92
N SER A 91 -13.25 -14.84 1.97
CA SER A 91 -12.26 -14.09 2.77
C SER A 91 -11.11 -13.54 1.93
N ALA A 92 -10.63 -14.32 0.95
CA ALA A 92 -9.51 -13.93 0.11
C ALA A 92 -9.88 -12.74 -0.81
N THR A 93 -11.03 -12.80 -1.45
CA THR A 93 -11.55 -11.73 -2.32
C THR A 93 -11.83 -10.46 -1.51
N ALA A 94 -12.51 -10.58 -0.35
CA ALA A 94 -12.81 -9.45 0.52
C ALA A 94 -11.52 -8.79 1.03
N ALA A 95 -10.53 -9.56 1.42
CA ALA A 95 -9.22 -9.04 1.85
C ALA A 95 -8.49 -8.32 0.70
N PHE A 96 -8.46 -8.93 -0.47
CA PHE A 96 -7.82 -8.36 -1.66
C PHE A 96 -8.48 -7.03 -2.06
N VAL A 97 -9.80 -7.00 -2.19
CA VAL A 97 -10.54 -5.80 -2.59
C VAL A 97 -10.41 -4.70 -1.55
N SER A 98 -10.62 -5.02 -0.26
CA SER A 98 -10.52 -4.03 0.82
C SER A 98 -9.13 -3.40 0.92
N LEU A 99 -8.05 -4.20 0.84
CA LEU A 99 -6.68 -3.69 0.84
C LEU A 99 -6.38 -2.85 -0.41
N SER A 100 -6.86 -3.27 -1.58
CA SER A 100 -6.66 -2.52 -2.83
C SER A 100 -7.36 -1.17 -2.79
N VAL A 101 -8.61 -1.13 -2.32
CA VAL A 101 -9.40 0.09 -2.15
C VAL A 101 -8.75 1.01 -1.10
N TYR A 102 -8.33 0.44 0.05
CA TYR A 102 -7.63 1.18 1.09
C TYR A 102 -6.32 1.79 0.59
N THR A 103 -5.52 1.03 -0.15
CA THR A 103 -4.26 1.51 -0.73
C THR A 103 -4.49 2.62 -1.76
N SER A 104 -5.53 2.47 -2.59
CA SER A 104 -5.81 3.41 -3.67
C SER A 104 -6.07 4.84 -3.19
N CYS A 105 -6.68 5.02 -2.02
CA CYS A 105 -6.95 6.35 -1.50
C CYS A 105 -5.67 7.11 -1.09
N TYR A 106 -4.67 6.41 -0.55
CA TYR A 106 -3.37 7.02 -0.23
C TYR A 106 -2.55 7.30 -1.49
N VAL A 107 -2.52 6.34 -2.41
CA VAL A 107 -1.84 6.51 -3.69
C VAL A 107 -2.43 7.67 -4.48
N ALA A 108 -3.75 7.81 -4.52
CA ALA A 108 -4.42 8.91 -5.22
C ALA A 108 -4.02 10.29 -4.68
N GLU A 109 -3.89 10.45 -3.37
CA GLU A 109 -3.41 11.70 -2.76
C GLU A 109 -1.96 11.99 -3.11
N ILE A 110 -1.10 10.96 -3.07
CA ILE A 110 0.33 11.09 -3.41
C ILE A 110 0.48 11.50 -4.88
N VAL A 111 -0.23 10.82 -5.78
CA VAL A 111 -0.16 11.10 -7.22
C VAL A 111 -0.68 12.49 -7.53
N MET A 112 -1.84 12.88 -6.98
CA MET A 112 -2.39 14.23 -7.16
C MET A 112 -1.44 15.29 -6.62
N GLY A 113 -0.90 15.08 -5.41
CA GLY A 113 0.05 16.01 -4.79
C GLY A 113 1.32 16.17 -5.60
N ALA A 114 1.88 15.08 -6.12
CA ALA A 114 3.06 15.08 -6.96
C ALA A 114 2.84 15.82 -8.31
N ILE A 115 1.68 15.61 -8.94
CA ILE A 115 1.31 16.34 -10.17
C ILE A 115 1.19 17.84 -9.90
N GLN A 116 0.59 18.22 -8.78
CA GLN A 116 0.41 19.64 -8.40
C GLN A 116 1.72 20.31 -7.95
N ALA A 117 2.71 19.55 -7.52
CA ALA A 117 4.01 20.05 -7.12
C ALA A 117 4.91 20.42 -8.31
N VAL A 118 4.60 19.96 -9.53
CA VAL A 118 5.33 20.37 -10.73
C VAL A 118 5.09 21.86 -11.01
N PRO A 119 6.15 22.68 -11.19
CA PRO A 119 6.02 24.12 -11.42
C PRO A 119 5.11 24.44 -12.60
N ARG A 120 4.21 25.43 -12.43
CA ARG A 120 3.25 25.83 -13.49
C ARG A 120 3.92 26.26 -14.80
N GLY A 121 5.10 26.87 -14.73
CA GLY A 121 5.88 27.24 -15.91
C GLY A 121 6.19 26.07 -16.85
N GLN A 122 6.25 24.83 -16.34
CA GLN A 122 6.40 23.62 -17.18
C GLN A 122 5.15 23.41 -18.06
N THR A 123 3.97 23.61 -17.49
CA THR A 123 2.70 23.52 -18.23
C THR A 123 2.56 24.66 -19.23
N GLU A 124 2.85 25.90 -18.81
CA GLU A 124 2.78 27.10 -19.64
C GLU A 124 3.76 27.04 -20.82
N GLY A 125 5.01 26.65 -20.56
CA GLY A 125 6.02 26.46 -21.63
C GLY A 125 5.62 25.36 -22.61
N ALA A 126 5.01 24.27 -22.15
CA ALA A 126 4.52 23.21 -23.03
C ALA A 126 3.32 23.69 -23.88
N MET A 127 2.46 24.55 -23.34
CA MET A 127 1.34 25.15 -24.09
C MET A 127 1.85 26.08 -25.21
N THR A 128 2.91 26.85 -24.98
CA THR A 128 3.50 27.73 -26.03
C THR A 128 4.09 26.93 -27.21
N LEU A 129 4.47 25.68 -26.96
CA LEU A 129 4.91 24.74 -28.00
C LEU A 129 3.73 24.02 -28.69
N GLY A 130 2.48 24.37 -28.39
CA GLY A 130 1.28 23.80 -29.01
C GLY A 130 0.91 22.41 -28.53
N LEU A 131 1.46 21.93 -27.40
CA LEU A 131 1.11 20.61 -26.85
C LEU A 131 -0.31 20.60 -26.29
N LYS A 132 -1.05 19.53 -26.58
CA LYS A 132 -2.40 19.30 -26.03
C LYS A 132 -2.33 18.90 -24.55
N PRO A 133 -3.38 19.14 -23.74
CA PRO A 133 -3.36 18.83 -22.29
C PRO A 133 -2.92 17.41 -21.95
N LEU A 134 -3.35 16.42 -22.72
CA LEU A 134 -2.95 15.02 -22.50
C LEU A 134 -1.46 14.78 -22.82
N GLN A 135 -0.94 15.44 -23.86
CA GLN A 135 0.50 15.40 -24.19
C GLN A 135 1.34 16.07 -23.10
N ILE A 136 0.87 17.21 -22.58
CA ILE A 136 1.54 17.90 -21.46
C ILE A 136 1.58 16.98 -20.23
N LEU A 137 0.47 16.33 -19.90
CA LEU A 137 0.45 15.39 -18.77
C LEU A 137 1.49 14.26 -18.94
N TRP A 138 1.46 13.56 -20.07
CA TRP A 138 2.29 12.37 -20.27
C TRP A 138 3.76 12.66 -20.55
N LEU A 139 4.05 13.73 -21.31
CA LEU A 139 5.42 14.02 -21.78
C LEU A 139 6.18 14.99 -20.85
N VAL A 140 5.46 15.83 -20.08
CA VAL A 140 6.09 16.88 -19.28
C VAL A 140 5.85 16.67 -17.78
N ILE A 141 4.60 16.52 -17.37
CA ILE A 141 4.22 16.52 -15.96
C ILE A 141 4.52 15.19 -15.29
N LEU A 142 4.02 14.07 -15.82
CA LEU A 142 4.16 12.75 -15.19
C LEU A 142 5.63 12.32 -15.03
N PRO A 143 6.55 12.50 -16.00
CA PRO A 143 7.94 12.15 -15.79
C PRO A 143 8.61 12.91 -14.63
N GLN A 144 8.19 14.15 -14.39
CA GLN A 144 8.66 14.96 -13.26
C GLN A 144 7.96 14.55 -11.95
N ALA A 145 6.65 14.37 -11.96
CA ALA A 145 5.86 13.95 -10.81
C ALA A 145 6.28 12.56 -10.28
N MET A 146 6.64 11.62 -11.16
CA MET A 146 7.07 10.27 -10.77
C MET A 146 8.27 10.28 -9.80
N ARG A 147 9.17 11.25 -9.91
CA ARG A 147 10.30 11.43 -9.00
C ARG A 147 9.85 11.77 -7.58
N LEU A 148 8.74 12.51 -7.44
CA LEU A 148 8.17 12.93 -6.17
C LEU A 148 7.30 11.84 -5.52
N ILE A 149 6.88 10.83 -6.29
CA ILE A 149 6.01 9.74 -5.84
C ILE A 149 6.78 8.66 -5.08
N VAL A 150 8.03 8.37 -5.45
CA VAL A 150 8.79 7.19 -5.00
C VAL A 150 8.86 7.10 -3.48
N GLN A 151 9.26 8.16 -2.81
CA GLN A 151 9.47 8.17 -1.36
C GLN A 151 8.16 7.99 -0.57
N PRO A 152 7.10 8.79 -0.78
CA PRO A 152 5.85 8.61 -0.02
C PRO A 152 5.16 7.27 -0.33
N MET A 153 5.30 6.72 -1.53
CA MET A 153 4.74 5.41 -1.89
C MET A 153 5.33 4.29 -1.06
N SER A 154 6.62 4.33 -0.74
CA SER A 154 7.24 3.29 0.09
C SER A 154 6.61 3.20 1.48
N GLY A 155 6.27 4.34 2.07
CA GLY A 155 5.56 4.39 3.35
C GLY A 155 4.17 3.75 3.28
N VAL A 156 3.43 4.02 2.20
CA VAL A 156 2.11 3.40 1.95
C VAL A 156 2.24 1.90 1.78
N TYR A 157 3.23 1.41 1.05
CA TYR A 157 3.43 -0.03 0.85
C TYR A 157 3.79 -0.76 2.14
N VAL A 158 4.67 -0.18 2.96
CA VAL A 158 4.99 -0.75 4.28
C VAL A 158 3.77 -0.73 5.21
N MET A 159 2.96 0.32 5.18
CA MET A 159 1.71 0.39 5.91
C MET A 159 0.76 -0.73 5.46
N LEU A 160 0.57 -0.93 4.17
CA LEU A 160 -0.28 -2.00 3.60
C LEU A 160 0.23 -3.39 4.01
N ILE A 161 1.53 -3.66 3.87
CA ILE A 161 2.12 -4.94 4.27
C ILE A 161 1.79 -5.26 5.73
N LYS A 162 1.93 -4.29 6.62
CA LYS A 162 1.58 -4.47 8.05
C LYS A 162 0.08 -4.62 8.27
N SER A 163 -0.75 -3.98 7.46
CA SER A 163 -2.21 -4.09 7.55
C SER A 163 -2.72 -5.49 7.19
N THR A 164 -1.93 -6.33 6.52
CA THR A 164 -2.31 -7.73 6.28
C THR A 164 -2.51 -8.52 7.56
N ALA A 165 -1.86 -8.16 8.67
CA ALA A 165 -2.06 -8.78 9.98
C ALA A 165 -3.51 -8.70 10.47
N ILE A 166 -4.27 -7.67 10.05
CA ILE A 166 -5.68 -7.51 10.39
C ILE A 166 -6.57 -8.56 9.70
N LEU A 167 -6.10 -9.16 8.61
CA LEU A 167 -6.88 -10.14 7.83
C LEU A 167 -7.14 -11.44 8.59
N SER A 168 -6.43 -11.68 9.68
CA SER A 168 -6.67 -12.80 10.59
C SER A 168 -8.12 -12.85 11.11
N VAL A 169 -8.77 -11.68 11.27
CA VAL A 169 -10.15 -11.57 11.78
C VAL A 169 -11.21 -12.12 10.81
N VAL A 170 -10.88 -12.20 9.51
CA VAL A 170 -11.75 -12.82 8.48
C VAL A 170 -11.28 -14.21 8.07
N GLY A 171 -10.44 -14.84 8.90
CA GLY A 171 -10.03 -16.23 8.74
C GLY A 171 -8.80 -16.45 7.83
N ILE A 172 -8.09 -15.41 7.42
CA ILE A 172 -6.86 -15.56 6.63
C ILE A 172 -5.71 -15.90 7.56
N THR A 173 -5.02 -17.00 7.24
CA THR A 173 -3.88 -17.50 8.01
C THR A 173 -2.58 -16.94 7.44
N GLU A 174 -2.39 -15.63 7.62
CA GLU A 174 -1.17 -14.89 7.25
C GLU A 174 -0.08 -15.03 8.36
N LEU A 175 1.02 -14.31 8.23
CA LEU A 175 2.19 -14.42 9.11
C LEU A 175 1.86 -14.28 10.60
N THR A 176 1.08 -13.27 10.98
CA THR A 176 0.72 -13.02 12.39
C THR A 176 -0.18 -14.12 12.93
N ARG A 177 -1.19 -14.51 12.15
CA ARG A 177 -2.11 -15.58 12.53
C ARG A 177 -1.41 -16.92 12.74
N GLN A 178 -0.45 -17.26 11.90
CA GLN A 178 0.37 -18.45 12.08
C GLN A 178 1.10 -18.44 13.42
N GLY A 179 1.69 -17.30 13.79
CA GLY A 179 2.35 -17.19 15.09
C GLY A 179 1.39 -17.27 16.27
N GLU A 180 0.21 -16.65 16.19
CA GLU A 180 -0.82 -16.71 17.24
C GLU A 180 -1.27 -18.14 17.55
N VAL A 181 -1.42 -18.97 16.52
CA VAL A 181 -1.75 -20.40 16.71
C VAL A 181 -0.70 -21.10 17.56
N PHE A 182 0.59 -20.82 17.34
CA PHE A 182 1.67 -21.41 18.13
C PHE A 182 1.79 -20.81 19.53
N ILE A 183 1.40 -19.55 19.72
CA ILE A 183 1.38 -18.92 21.06
C ILE A 183 0.37 -19.62 21.98
N ILE A 184 -0.75 -20.11 21.46
CA ILE A 184 -1.71 -20.91 22.21
C ILE A 184 -1.06 -22.21 22.72
N THR A 185 -0.20 -22.82 21.90
CA THR A 185 0.52 -24.06 22.25
C THR A 185 1.72 -23.81 23.17
N PHE A 186 2.40 -22.68 23.01
CA PHE A 186 3.61 -22.31 23.75
C PHE A 186 3.47 -20.93 24.44
N PRO A 187 2.55 -20.73 25.37
CA PRO A 187 2.26 -19.40 25.93
C PRO A 187 3.46 -18.77 26.66
N ALA A 188 4.31 -19.57 27.30
CA ALA A 188 5.54 -19.11 27.96
C ALA A 188 6.60 -18.56 26.97
N LYS A 189 6.44 -18.83 25.66
CA LYS A 189 7.35 -18.39 24.61
C LYS A 189 6.72 -17.33 23.68
N SER A 190 5.61 -16.73 24.07
CA SER A 190 4.88 -15.74 23.27
C SER A 190 5.77 -14.58 22.81
N LEU A 191 6.57 -14.01 23.73
CA LEU A 191 7.50 -12.92 23.40
C LEU A 191 8.51 -13.33 22.32
N PHE A 192 9.02 -14.55 22.39
CA PHE A 192 9.96 -15.08 21.41
C PHE A 192 9.30 -15.26 20.04
N ILE A 193 8.08 -15.81 20.00
CA ILE A 193 7.33 -16.01 18.76
C ILE A 193 6.95 -14.68 18.12
N TYR A 194 6.48 -13.70 18.90
CA TYR A 194 6.26 -12.33 18.39
C TYR A 194 7.55 -11.66 17.92
N GLY A 195 8.67 -11.93 18.57
CA GLY A 195 9.99 -11.48 18.11
C GLY A 195 10.35 -12.04 16.73
N MET A 196 10.05 -13.33 16.48
CA MET A 196 10.26 -13.96 15.17
C MET A 196 9.35 -13.34 14.09
N ILE A 197 8.05 -13.11 14.40
CA ILE A 197 7.11 -12.44 13.50
C ILE A 197 7.61 -11.04 13.15
N ALA A 198 8.00 -10.27 14.16
CA ALA A 198 8.53 -8.91 13.97
C ALA A 198 9.80 -8.90 13.11
N ALA A 199 10.71 -9.87 13.33
CA ALA A 199 11.92 -10.02 12.52
C ALA A 199 11.59 -10.32 11.06
N ILE A 200 10.63 -11.19 10.77
CA ILE A 200 10.21 -11.51 9.40
C ILE A 200 9.59 -10.28 8.73
N TYR A 201 8.67 -9.54 9.41
CA TYR A 201 8.15 -8.28 8.88
C TYR A 201 9.26 -7.25 8.64
N PHE A 202 10.23 -7.15 9.54
CA PHE A 202 11.37 -6.24 9.37
C PHE A 202 12.20 -6.59 8.13
N ILE A 203 12.53 -7.88 7.95
CA ILE A 203 13.28 -8.37 6.80
C ILE A 203 12.53 -8.08 5.48
N TYR A 204 11.19 -8.11 5.50
CA TYR A 204 10.38 -7.79 4.33
C TYR A 204 10.28 -6.28 4.06
N CYS A 205 9.98 -5.50 5.08
CA CYS A 205 9.72 -4.06 4.92
C CYS A 205 10.98 -3.22 4.78
N TYR A 206 12.08 -3.58 5.48
CA TYR A 206 13.30 -2.78 5.49
C TYR A 206 13.98 -2.64 4.11
N PRO A 207 14.17 -3.72 3.33
CA PRO A 207 14.71 -3.61 1.98
C PRO A 207 13.89 -2.72 1.06
N LEU A 208 12.55 -2.75 1.19
CA LEU A 208 11.64 -1.91 0.40
C LEU A 208 11.87 -0.43 0.68
N LEU A 209 12.01 -0.05 1.96
CA LEU A 209 12.33 1.33 2.36
C LEU A 209 13.73 1.75 1.87
N ARG A 210 14.72 0.87 1.97
CA ARG A 210 16.09 1.15 1.50
C ARG A 210 16.14 1.33 -0.01
N LEU A 211 15.40 0.50 -0.75
CA LEU A 211 15.29 0.60 -2.21
C LEU A 211 14.63 1.92 -2.63
N ALA A 212 13.53 2.31 -1.96
CA ALA A 212 12.86 3.58 -2.24
C ALA A 212 13.79 4.79 -2.00
N ASN A 213 14.50 4.81 -0.88
CA ASN A 213 15.47 5.86 -0.56
C ASN A 213 16.62 5.92 -1.59
N TRP A 214 17.06 4.77 -2.07
CA TRP A 214 18.10 4.71 -3.10
C TRP A 214 17.59 5.21 -4.47
N LEU A 215 16.37 4.80 -4.86
CA LEU A 215 15.72 5.28 -6.07
C LEU A 215 15.49 6.78 -6.05
N GLU A 216 14.97 7.32 -4.94
CA GLU A 216 14.77 8.75 -4.75
C GLU A 216 16.07 9.53 -4.96
N LYS A 217 17.16 9.12 -4.28
CA LYS A 217 18.48 9.77 -4.44
C LYS A 217 18.96 9.74 -5.89
N ARG A 218 18.76 8.67 -6.61
CA ARG A 218 19.13 8.57 -8.04
C ARG A 218 18.27 9.46 -8.93
N LEU A 219 16.98 9.54 -8.65
CA LEU A 219 16.04 10.33 -9.45
C LEU A 219 16.14 11.85 -9.17
N THR A 220 16.51 12.23 -7.94
CA THR A 220 16.57 13.64 -7.49
C THR A 220 17.98 14.22 -7.59
N GLY A 221 19.03 13.41 -7.49
CA GLY A 221 20.43 13.86 -7.50
C GLY A 221 20.90 14.55 -8.78
N GLY A 222 20.13 14.44 -9.88
CA GLY A 222 20.40 15.20 -11.11
C GLY A 222 19.93 16.66 -11.07
N LEU A 223 19.13 17.07 -10.09
CA LEU A 223 18.57 18.43 -10.02
C LEU A 223 19.35 19.37 -9.10
N GLN A 224 20.09 18.84 -8.12
CA GLN A 224 20.93 19.67 -7.22
C GLN A 224 22.20 20.19 -7.91
N GLY A 225 22.62 19.59 -9.02
CA GLY A 225 23.75 20.09 -9.82
C GLY A 225 23.41 21.24 -10.77
N ALA A 226 22.14 21.49 -11.05
CA ALA A 226 21.71 22.48 -12.03
C ALA A 226 21.34 23.86 -11.44
N SER A 227 21.34 24.00 -10.11
CA SER A 227 20.97 25.25 -9.42
C SER A 227 22.18 26.08 -8.93
N LEU A 228 23.40 25.71 -9.31
CA LEU A 228 24.65 26.40 -8.90
C LEU A 228 25.43 27.02 -10.09
N HIS A 229 24.77 27.36 -11.19
CA HIS A 229 25.37 28.18 -12.25
C HIS A 229 24.45 29.31 -12.65
#